data_a3323e7fe531063e40bfae7568f00eae
#
_entry.id   a3323e7fe531063e40bfae7568f00eae
#
_cell.length_a   1.000
_cell.length_b   1.000
_cell.length_c   1.000
_cell.angle_alpha   90.00
_cell.angle_beta   90.00
_cell.angle_gamma   90.00
#
_symmetry.space_group_name_H-M   'P 1'
#
loop_
_entity.id
_entity.type
_entity.pdbx_description
1 polymer ?
#
loop_
_entity_poly.entity_id
_entity_poly.type
_entity_poly.pdbx_seq_one_letter_code
_entity_poly.pdbx_strand_id
1 'polypeptide(L)'
;MEGTVYIDETFYKVRAGDIAHKDDGTQFRGLSRKQICIGIGTDGKRTIAFTEGFGKVRGKRTLYTLRDHIKEGSHLIYDEERGHRLLVDELKLQSKTYNAKLLKGVPDKDNPLMPINRKCFFLKKFLNSHSGFDREELQNYLNLFAFIMNEGNQYEKVEKILEWSLHCPKTLNYRDKFCK
;
A
#
# COMPACT_ATOMS: atom_id res chain seq x y z
N MET A 1 6.65 -7.64 -10.33
CA MET A 1 7.64 -6.54 -10.42
C MET A 1 9.02 -7.16 -10.57
N GLU A 2 9.90 -6.53 -11.33
CA GLU A 2 11.28 -7.00 -11.58
C GLU A 2 12.25 -5.81 -11.73
N GLY A 3 13.55 -6.08 -11.74
CA GLY A 3 14.58 -5.06 -11.76
C GLY A 3 14.71 -4.33 -10.43
N THR A 4 14.64 -3.01 -10.42
CA THR A 4 14.68 -2.24 -9.18
C THR A 4 13.27 -2.06 -8.63
N VAL A 5 13.01 -2.63 -7.46
CA VAL A 5 11.73 -2.61 -6.77
C VAL A 5 11.87 -1.79 -5.49
N TYR A 6 10.92 -0.93 -5.23
CA TYR A 6 10.83 -0.11 -4.03
C TYR A 6 9.64 -0.57 -3.20
N ILE A 7 9.81 -0.72 -1.90
CA ILE A 7 8.73 -1.05 -0.97
C ILE A 7 8.75 -0.13 0.25
N ASP A 8 7.58 0.10 0.81
CA ASP A 8 7.36 0.84 2.05
C ASP A 8 6.02 0.45 2.67
N GLU A 9 5.78 0.79 3.90
CA GLU A 9 4.49 0.65 4.56
C GLU A 9 3.91 2.01 4.92
N THR A 10 2.61 2.06 4.79
CA THR A 10 1.84 3.18 5.30
C THR A 10 0.74 2.70 6.25
N PHE A 11 0.32 3.56 7.15
CA PHE A 11 -0.68 3.24 8.16
C PHE A 11 -1.93 4.07 7.95
N TYR A 12 -3.06 3.39 7.89
CA TYR A 12 -4.34 4.03 7.64
C TYR A 12 -5.34 3.76 8.78
N LYS A 13 -6.03 4.80 9.20
CA LYS A 13 -7.16 4.73 10.12
C LYS A 13 -8.45 4.80 9.30
N VAL A 14 -9.25 3.79 9.34
CA VAL A 14 -10.56 3.77 8.66
C VAL A 14 -11.62 4.49 9.48
N ARG A 15 -11.51 4.44 10.82
CA ARG A 15 -12.45 5.06 11.75
C ARG A 15 -11.72 5.97 12.74
N ALA A 16 -12.40 7.02 13.21
CA ALA A 16 -11.83 7.90 14.22
C ALA A 16 -11.39 7.14 15.50
N GLY A 17 -12.15 6.11 15.91
CA GLY A 17 -11.82 5.24 17.04
C GLY A 17 -10.60 4.33 16.84
N ASP A 18 -9.97 4.33 15.66
CA ASP A 18 -8.72 3.59 15.40
C ASP A 18 -7.50 4.25 16.05
N ILE A 19 -7.65 5.49 16.47
CA ILE A 19 -6.63 6.19 17.25
C ILE A 19 -6.90 5.92 18.72
N ALA A 20 -5.93 5.28 19.39
CA ALA A 20 -6.03 5.11 20.83
C ALA A 20 -5.75 6.44 21.54
N HIS A 21 -6.62 6.77 22.49
CA HIS A 21 -6.47 7.95 23.35
C HIS A 21 -6.22 7.50 24.77
N LYS A 22 -5.59 8.36 25.56
CA LYS A 22 -5.44 8.23 27.00
C LYS A 22 -6.75 8.65 27.69
N ASP A 23 -6.83 8.41 28.99
CA ASP A 23 -8.03 8.77 29.79
C ASP A 23 -8.28 10.29 29.81
N ASP A 24 -7.24 11.10 29.62
CA ASP A 24 -7.31 12.56 29.49
C ASP A 24 -7.75 13.06 28.09
N GLY A 25 -8.09 12.15 27.19
CA GLY A 25 -8.48 12.46 25.81
C GLY A 25 -7.32 12.75 24.87
N THR A 26 -6.06 12.79 25.35
CA THR A 26 -4.90 12.99 24.47
C THR A 26 -4.54 11.73 23.70
N GLN A 27 -4.10 11.89 22.47
CA GLN A 27 -3.70 10.77 21.65
C GLN A 27 -2.39 10.14 22.16
N PHE A 28 -2.32 8.82 22.21
CA PHE A 28 -1.05 8.13 22.46
C PHE A 28 -0.03 8.46 21.38
N ARG A 29 1.21 8.69 21.78
CA ARG A 29 2.32 8.83 20.83
C ARG A 29 2.63 7.47 20.21
N GLY A 30 2.91 7.49 18.91
CA GLY A 30 3.29 6.30 18.14
C GLY A 30 2.13 5.65 17.42
N LEU A 31 2.42 4.48 16.85
CA LEU A 31 1.49 3.75 16.00
C LEU A 31 0.40 3.05 16.82
N SER A 32 -0.85 3.34 16.54
CA SER A 32 -1.98 2.62 17.12
C SER A 32 -2.03 1.16 16.63
N ARG A 33 -2.29 0.22 17.55
CA ARG A 33 -2.52 -1.19 17.19
C ARG A 33 -3.78 -1.42 16.34
N LYS A 34 -4.67 -0.44 16.30
CA LYS A 34 -5.92 -0.50 15.52
C LYS A 34 -5.79 0.07 14.11
N GLN A 35 -4.68 0.76 13.80
CA GLN A 35 -4.41 1.21 12.44
C GLN A 35 -4.07 0.03 11.53
N ILE A 36 -4.52 0.10 10.28
CA ILE A 36 -4.22 -0.92 9.28
C ILE A 36 -2.87 -0.60 8.66
N CYS A 37 -1.97 -1.58 8.68
CA CYS A 37 -0.71 -1.55 7.95
C CYS A 37 -0.99 -1.91 6.49
N ILE A 38 -0.52 -1.09 5.57
CA ILE A 38 -0.64 -1.28 4.14
C ILE A 38 0.78 -1.35 3.57
N GLY A 39 1.15 -2.50 3.04
CA GLY A 39 2.37 -2.66 2.27
C GLY A 39 2.15 -2.13 0.85
N ILE A 40 3.09 -1.34 0.35
CA ILE A 40 3.06 -0.79 -0.99
C ILE A 40 4.39 -1.07 -1.69
N GLY A 41 4.31 -1.43 -2.98
CA GLY A 41 5.49 -1.70 -3.80
C GLY A 41 5.37 -1.11 -5.19
N THR A 42 6.52 -0.74 -5.78
CA THR A 42 6.57 -0.26 -7.15
C THR A 42 7.93 -0.56 -7.79
N ASP A 43 7.94 -0.87 -9.10
CA ASP A 43 9.14 -0.93 -9.94
C ASP A 43 9.21 0.26 -10.93
N GLY A 44 8.41 1.28 -10.67
CA GLY A 44 8.27 2.45 -11.55
C GLY A 44 7.16 2.30 -12.58
N LYS A 45 6.92 1.09 -13.08
CA LYS A 45 5.86 0.76 -14.05
C LYS A 45 4.61 0.22 -13.36
N ARG A 46 4.79 -0.72 -12.47
CA ARG A 46 3.72 -1.35 -11.69
C ARG A 46 3.73 -0.85 -10.26
N THR A 47 2.55 -0.68 -9.72
CA THR A 47 2.32 -0.35 -8.31
C THR A 47 1.38 -1.39 -7.74
N ILE A 48 1.67 -1.90 -6.56
CA ILE A 48 0.81 -2.81 -5.80
C ILE A 48 0.61 -2.23 -4.40
N ALA A 49 -0.54 -2.52 -3.81
CA ALA A 49 -0.83 -2.15 -2.43
C ALA A 49 -1.71 -3.21 -1.78
N PHE A 50 -1.33 -3.67 -0.59
CA PHE A 50 -2.01 -4.73 0.12
C PHE A 50 -2.17 -4.43 1.61
N THR A 51 -3.28 -4.85 2.18
CA THR A 51 -3.47 -4.85 3.63
C THR A 51 -2.62 -5.94 4.26
N GLU A 52 -1.66 -5.56 5.10
CA GLU A 52 -0.83 -6.49 5.87
C GLU A 52 -1.46 -6.86 7.24
N GLY A 53 -2.48 -6.12 7.66
CA GLY A 53 -3.18 -6.32 8.91
C GLY A 53 -3.04 -5.15 9.89
N PHE A 54 -3.29 -5.37 11.17
CA PHE A 54 -3.34 -4.30 12.17
C PHE A 54 -2.00 -4.08 12.87
N GLY A 55 -1.71 -2.81 13.17
CA GLY A 55 -0.57 -2.39 13.98
C GLY A 55 0.74 -2.36 13.20
N LYS A 56 1.83 -2.72 13.87
CA LYS A 56 3.18 -2.65 13.31
C LYS A 56 3.42 -3.65 12.19
N VAL A 57 4.35 -3.30 11.32
CA VAL A 57 4.94 -4.18 10.30
C VAL A 57 5.40 -5.50 10.92
N ARG A 58 5.13 -6.60 10.25
CA ARG A 58 5.56 -7.94 10.66
C ARG A 58 6.08 -8.71 9.45
N GLY A 59 7.33 -9.13 9.48
CA GLY A 59 8.01 -9.75 8.36
C GLY A 59 7.27 -10.94 7.72
N LYS A 60 6.60 -11.78 8.51
CA LYS A 60 5.77 -12.86 7.96
C LYS A 60 4.59 -12.35 7.13
N ARG A 61 3.98 -11.22 7.52
CA ARG A 61 2.86 -10.63 6.77
C ARG A 61 3.37 -10.00 5.48
N THR A 62 4.43 -9.19 5.56
CA THR A 62 5.09 -8.58 4.41
C THR A 62 5.53 -9.64 3.40
N LEU A 63 6.14 -10.73 3.87
CA LEU A 63 6.49 -11.86 3.01
C LEU A 63 5.24 -12.45 2.33
N TYR A 64 4.21 -12.76 3.11
CA TYR A 64 2.99 -13.38 2.57
C TYR A 64 2.29 -12.52 1.52
N THR A 65 2.29 -11.19 1.72
CA THR A 65 1.60 -10.26 0.82
C THR A 65 2.41 -9.90 -0.43
N LEU A 66 3.74 -9.87 -0.34
CA LEU A 66 4.58 -9.33 -1.43
C LEU A 66 5.35 -10.38 -2.23
N ARG A 67 5.57 -11.59 -1.70
CA ARG A 67 6.43 -12.60 -2.34
C ARG A 67 6.01 -12.96 -3.77
N ASP A 68 4.71 -13.11 -4.02
CA ASP A 68 4.21 -13.54 -5.33
C ASP A 68 4.20 -12.39 -6.36
N HIS A 69 4.57 -11.19 -5.94
CA HIS A 69 4.56 -9.99 -6.76
C HIS A 69 5.95 -9.47 -7.12
N ILE A 70 7.00 -10.00 -6.50
CA ILE A 70 8.39 -9.61 -6.72
C ILE A 70 9.17 -10.80 -7.26
N LYS A 71 9.85 -10.60 -8.38
CA LYS A 71 10.68 -11.63 -9.01
C LYS A 71 11.93 -11.89 -8.16
N GLU A 72 12.25 -13.17 -7.94
CA GLU A 72 13.47 -13.61 -7.27
C GLU A 72 14.71 -12.92 -7.89
N GLY A 73 15.67 -12.54 -7.05
CA GLY A 73 16.91 -11.89 -7.47
C GLY A 73 16.79 -10.41 -7.86
N SER A 74 15.60 -9.80 -7.74
CA SER A 74 15.43 -8.37 -7.99
C SER A 74 16.22 -7.51 -7.00
N HIS A 75 16.47 -6.24 -7.36
CA HIS A 75 17.07 -5.25 -6.46
C HIS A 75 15.96 -4.59 -5.63
N LEU A 76 16.01 -4.76 -4.31
CA LEU A 76 15.03 -4.18 -3.41
C LEU A 76 15.59 -2.94 -2.70
N ILE A 77 14.87 -1.82 -2.82
CA ILE A 77 15.18 -0.55 -2.14
C ILE A 77 14.07 -0.26 -1.15
N TYR A 78 14.45 -0.05 0.12
CA TYR A 78 13.51 0.24 1.19
C TYR A 78 14.19 1.03 2.34
N ASP A 79 13.40 1.49 3.30
CA ASP A 79 13.93 2.05 4.54
C ASP A 79 14.54 0.94 5.43
N GLU A 80 15.09 1.31 6.59
CA GLU A 80 15.72 0.35 7.52
C GLU A 80 14.70 -0.52 8.30
N GLU A 81 13.45 -0.67 7.82
CA GLU A 81 12.45 -1.47 8.52
C GLU A 81 12.83 -2.97 8.52
N ARG A 82 12.94 -3.51 9.72
CA ARG A 82 13.40 -4.90 9.93
C ARG A 82 12.43 -5.95 9.39
N GLY A 83 11.18 -5.56 9.20
CA GLY A 83 10.14 -6.44 8.69
C GLY A 83 10.41 -6.98 7.28
N HIS A 84 11.24 -6.30 6.50
CA HIS A 84 11.54 -6.69 5.10
C HIS A 84 12.58 -7.82 4.97
N ARG A 85 13.34 -8.12 6.01
CA ARG A 85 14.44 -9.11 5.95
C ARG A 85 13.99 -10.50 5.49
N LEU A 86 12.85 -10.98 6.00
CA LEU A 86 12.32 -12.28 5.58
C LEU A 86 11.99 -12.32 4.08
N LEU A 87 11.51 -11.24 3.51
CA LEU A 87 11.24 -11.13 2.07
C LEU A 87 12.54 -11.14 1.26
N VAL A 88 13.56 -10.42 1.74
CA VAL A 88 14.90 -10.38 1.11
C VAL A 88 15.52 -11.77 1.07
N ASP A 89 15.50 -12.47 2.20
CA ASP A 89 16.11 -13.80 2.34
C ASP A 89 15.38 -14.84 1.48
N GLU A 90 14.05 -14.86 1.52
CA GLU A 90 13.22 -15.84 0.80
C GLU A 90 13.36 -15.70 -0.74
N LEU A 91 13.32 -14.48 -1.24
CA LEU A 91 13.41 -14.20 -2.67
C LEU A 91 14.82 -13.93 -3.16
N LYS A 92 15.84 -14.13 -2.30
CA LYS A 92 17.26 -13.88 -2.62
C LYS A 92 17.48 -12.51 -3.26
N LEU A 93 16.82 -11.48 -2.70
CA LEU A 93 16.86 -10.13 -3.26
C LEU A 93 18.21 -9.46 -2.96
N GLN A 94 18.68 -8.67 -3.91
CA GLN A 94 19.79 -7.75 -3.67
C GLN A 94 19.22 -6.49 -3.00
N SER A 95 19.40 -6.35 -1.68
CA SER A 95 18.76 -5.26 -0.93
C SER A 95 19.69 -4.07 -0.69
N LYS A 96 19.13 -2.87 -0.80
CA LYS A 96 19.76 -1.62 -0.40
C LYS A 96 18.82 -0.84 0.51
N THR A 97 19.29 -0.54 1.70
CA THR A 97 18.51 0.16 2.71
C THR A 97 18.98 1.59 2.90
N TYR A 98 18.06 2.47 3.26
CA TYR A 98 18.35 3.87 3.53
C TYR A 98 17.68 4.30 4.82
N ASN A 99 18.41 5.08 5.63
CA ASN A 99 17.84 5.67 6.83
C ASN A 99 16.98 6.87 6.47
N ALA A 100 15.66 6.73 6.59
CA ALA A 100 14.69 7.77 6.25
C ALA A 100 14.92 9.09 7.05
N LYS A 101 15.50 9.01 8.26
CA LYS A 101 15.79 10.20 9.06
C LYS A 101 16.93 11.03 8.47
N LEU A 102 17.93 10.37 7.87
CA LEU A 102 19.06 11.03 7.23
C LEU A 102 18.66 11.65 5.88
N LEU A 103 17.57 11.18 5.29
CA LEU A 103 17.03 11.71 4.03
C LEU A 103 16.10 12.91 4.22
N LYS A 104 15.85 13.30 5.47
CA LYS A 104 14.99 14.45 5.75
C LYS A 104 15.65 15.74 5.26
N GLY A 105 14.96 16.46 4.35
CA GLY A 105 15.46 17.70 3.74
C GLY A 105 16.32 17.48 2.47
N VAL A 106 16.59 16.22 2.09
CA VAL A 106 17.21 15.93 0.80
C VAL A 106 16.21 16.27 -0.32
N PRO A 107 16.62 16.99 -1.38
CA PRO A 107 15.74 17.28 -2.52
C PRO A 107 15.19 15.98 -3.14
N ASP A 108 13.96 16.03 -3.64
CA ASP A 108 13.25 14.87 -4.22
C ASP A 108 14.06 14.14 -5.29
N LYS A 109 14.78 14.89 -6.14
CA LYS A 109 15.62 14.33 -7.21
C LYS A 109 16.81 13.49 -6.70
N ASP A 110 17.26 13.76 -5.48
CA ASP A 110 18.44 13.13 -4.86
C ASP A 110 18.02 12.09 -3.80
N ASN A 111 16.72 11.99 -3.49
CA ASN A 111 16.19 11.08 -2.48
C ASN A 111 15.92 9.69 -3.09
N PRO A 112 16.70 8.66 -2.72
CA PRO A 112 16.58 7.32 -3.28
C PRO A 112 15.25 6.63 -2.94
N LEU A 113 14.54 7.05 -1.88
CA LEU A 113 13.21 6.55 -1.51
C LEU A 113 12.07 7.33 -2.18
N MET A 114 12.37 8.36 -2.99
CA MET A 114 11.35 9.20 -3.61
C MET A 114 10.32 8.43 -4.45
N PRO A 115 10.69 7.40 -5.24
CA PRO A 115 9.72 6.65 -6.02
C PRO A 115 8.60 6.06 -5.17
N ILE A 116 8.94 5.46 -4.03
CA ILE A 116 7.96 4.84 -3.13
C ILE A 116 7.24 5.89 -2.26
N ASN A 117 7.94 6.89 -1.75
CA ASN A 117 7.36 7.99 -0.97
C ASN A 117 6.24 8.68 -1.73
N ARG A 118 6.44 8.91 -3.03
CA ARG A 118 5.44 9.51 -3.92
C ARG A 118 4.20 8.61 -4.05
N LYS A 119 4.38 7.29 -4.15
CA LYS A 119 3.26 6.35 -4.20
C LYS A 119 2.49 6.33 -2.88
N CYS A 120 3.18 6.32 -1.74
CA CYS A 120 2.57 6.42 -0.41
C CYS A 120 1.77 7.72 -0.23
N PHE A 121 2.31 8.85 -0.72
CA PHE A 121 1.62 10.14 -0.69
C PHE A 121 0.32 10.10 -1.50
N PHE A 122 0.35 9.60 -2.73
CA PHE A 122 -0.84 9.48 -3.57
C PHE A 122 -1.86 8.51 -3.01
N LEU A 123 -1.41 7.38 -2.43
CA LEU A 123 -2.29 6.44 -1.76
C LEU A 123 -3.05 7.11 -0.60
N LYS A 124 -2.35 7.85 0.26
CA LYS A 124 -3.00 8.59 1.35
C LYS A 124 -4.01 9.60 0.84
N LYS A 125 -3.68 10.35 -0.21
CA LYS A 125 -4.63 11.28 -0.85
C LYS A 125 -5.86 10.55 -1.39
N PHE A 126 -5.65 9.46 -2.11
CA PHE A 126 -6.71 8.65 -2.68
C PHE A 126 -7.65 8.12 -1.59
N LEU A 127 -7.12 7.48 -0.55
CA LEU A 127 -7.94 6.94 0.54
C LEU A 127 -8.69 8.04 1.31
N ASN A 128 -8.08 9.19 1.53
CA ASN A 128 -8.71 10.31 2.22
C ASN A 128 -9.86 10.95 1.40
N SER A 129 -9.78 10.91 0.06
CA SER A 129 -10.86 11.41 -0.79
C SER A 129 -12.04 10.43 -0.90
N HIS A 130 -11.87 9.18 -0.49
CA HIS A 130 -12.89 8.14 -0.48
C HIS A 130 -13.27 7.76 0.97
N SER A 131 -13.50 8.75 1.82
CA SER A 131 -13.88 8.51 3.21
C SER A 131 -15.24 7.81 3.33
N GLY A 132 -15.44 7.05 4.40
CA GLY A 132 -16.72 6.42 4.71
C GLY A 132 -16.89 4.97 4.27
N PHE A 133 -15.89 4.35 3.67
CA PHE A 133 -15.92 2.91 3.35
C PHE A 133 -15.62 2.03 4.58
N ASP A 134 -16.09 0.80 4.56
CA ASP A 134 -15.79 -0.19 5.59
C ASP A 134 -14.38 -0.75 5.47
N ARG A 135 -13.82 -1.22 6.60
CA ARG A 135 -12.45 -1.81 6.65
C ARG A 135 -12.29 -3.01 5.74
N GLU A 136 -13.34 -3.80 5.62
CA GLU A 136 -13.38 -5.01 4.80
C GLU A 136 -13.24 -4.67 3.32
N GLU A 137 -13.69 -3.49 2.93
CA GLU A 137 -13.58 -2.98 1.56
C GLU A 137 -12.22 -2.35 1.24
N LEU A 138 -11.35 -2.13 2.23
CA LEU A 138 -10.08 -1.43 2.02
C LEU A 138 -9.25 -2.06 0.89
N GLN A 139 -9.18 -3.40 0.81
CA GLN A 139 -8.41 -4.06 -0.25
C GLN A 139 -8.96 -3.75 -1.65
N ASN A 140 -10.26 -3.58 -1.81
CA ASN A 140 -10.86 -3.20 -3.08
C ASN A 140 -10.43 -1.78 -3.49
N TYR A 141 -10.36 -0.85 -2.54
CA TYR A 141 -9.81 0.49 -2.79
C TYR A 141 -8.32 0.47 -3.11
N LEU A 142 -7.53 -0.38 -2.47
CA LEU A 142 -6.12 -0.55 -2.79
C LEU A 142 -5.92 -1.12 -4.19
N ASN A 143 -6.75 -2.07 -4.60
CA ASN A 143 -6.73 -2.62 -5.96
C ASN A 143 -7.10 -1.55 -7.00
N LEU A 144 -8.11 -0.73 -6.71
CA LEU A 144 -8.47 0.40 -7.57
C LEU A 144 -7.35 1.43 -7.66
N PHE A 145 -6.73 1.77 -6.52
CA PHE A 145 -5.56 2.66 -6.52
C PHE A 145 -4.42 2.10 -7.37
N ALA A 146 -4.06 0.82 -7.18
CA ALA A 146 -3.02 0.17 -7.97
C ALA A 146 -3.35 0.19 -9.48
N PHE A 147 -4.60 -0.07 -9.85
CA PHE A 147 -5.07 0.03 -11.24
C PHE A 147 -4.91 1.44 -11.82
N ILE A 148 -5.27 2.48 -11.04
CA ILE A 148 -5.14 3.88 -11.46
C ILE A 148 -3.67 4.27 -11.65
N MET A 149 -2.78 3.78 -10.75
CA MET A 149 -1.36 4.14 -10.74
C MET A 149 -0.51 3.37 -11.74
N ASN A 150 -1.00 2.23 -12.23
CA ASN A 150 -0.27 1.41 -13.19
C ASN A 150 -0.28 2.04 -14.59
N GLU A 151 0.77 1.72 -15.37
CA GLU A 151 0.90 2.19 -16.73
C GLU A 151 -0.31 1.80 -17.59
N GLY A 152 -0.56 2.60 -18.57
CA GLY A 152 -1.62 2.49 -19.54
C GLY A 152 -2.25 3.86 -19.78
N ASN A 153 -2.60 4.15 -21.02
CA ASN A 153 -3.32 5.37 -21.32
C ASN A 153 -4.77 5.28 -20.78
N GLN A 154 -5.43 6.42 -20.73
CA GLN A 154 -6.78 6.51 -20.18
C GLN A 154 -7.79 5.65 -20.96
N TYR A 155 -7.64 5.53 -22.27
CA TYR A 155 -8.53 4.74 -23.12
C TYR A 155 -8.40 3.25 -22.83
N GLU A 156 -7.19 2.72 -22.74
CA GLU A 156 -6.93 1.31 -22.37
C GLU A 156 -7.51 0.95 -21.00
N LYS A 157 -7.43 1.88 -20.04
CA LYS A 157 -8.05 1.68 -18.71
C LYS A 157 -9.58 1.63 -18.79
N VAL A 158 -10.18 2.50 -19.58
CA VAL A 158 -11.64 2.51 -19.81
C VAL A 158 -12.08 1.22 -20.49
N GLU A 159 -11.39 0.78 -21.55
CA GLU A 159 -11.67 -0.48 -22.24
C GLU A 159 -11.62 -1.69 -21.26
N LYS A 160 -10.59 -1.78 -20.42
CA LYS A 160 -10.49 -2.84 -19.40
C LYS A 160 -11.65 -2.79 -18.40
N ILE A 161 -12.04 -1.62 -17.94
CA ILE A 161 -13.18 -1.48 -17.01
C ILE A 161 -14.47 -1.95 -17.70
N LEU A 162 -14.69 -1.57 -18.95
CA LEU A 162 -15.85 -2.01 -19.72
C LEU A 162 -15.84 -3.53 -19.94
N GLU A 163 -14.71 -4.09 -20.37
CA GLU A 163 -14.55 -5.53 -20.52
C GLU A 163 -14.87 -6.28 -19.24
N TRP A 164 -14.26 -5.88 -18.12
CA TRP A 164 -14.52 -6.51 -16.81
C TRP A 164 -15.98 -6.37 -16.38
N SER A 165 -16.59 -5.22 -16.63
CA SER A 165 -18.00 -4.98 -16.28
C SER A 165 -18.95 -5.87 -17.08
N LEU A 166 -18.66 -6.10 -18.36
CA LEU A 166 -19.47 -6.95 -19.24
C LEU A 166 -19.32 -8.44 -18.90
N HIS A 167 -18.15 -8.86 -18.43
CA HIS A 167 -17.88 -10.26 -18.07
C HIS A 167 -18.07 -10.56 -16.58
N CYS A 168 -18.39 -9.56 -15.75
CA CYS A 168 -18.60 -9.76 -14.32
C CYS A 168 -19.97 -10.42 -14.08
N PRO A 169 -20.00 -11.64 -13.48
CA PRO A 169 -21.28 -12.30 -13.19
C PRO A 169 -22.03 -11.67 -12.01
N LYS A 170 -21.41 -10.74 -11.30
CA LYS A 170 -22.01 -10.04 -10.15
C LYS A 170 -22.66 -8.76 -10.62
N THR A 171 -23.95 -8.73 -10.70
CA THR A 171 -24.74 -7.50 -10.83
C THR A 171 -24.70 -6.76 -9.50
N LEU A 172 -24.22 -5.53 -9.48
CA LEU A 172 -24.37 -4.64 -8.33
C LEU A 172 -25.83 -4.23 -8.21
N ASN A 173 -26.60 -4.97 -7.43
CA ASN A 173 -27.94 -4.56 -7.03
C ASN A 173 -27.82 -3.45 -5.99
N TYR A 174 -27.89 -2.22 -6.43
CA TYR A 174 -27.85 -1.02 -5.59
C TYR A 174 -28.90 -1.06 -4.46
N ARG A 175 -30.03 -1.74 -4.70
CA ARG A 175 -31.13 -1.90 -3.73
C ARG A 175 -30.81 -2.83 -2.57
N ASP A 176 -29.98 -3.84 -2.76
CA ASP A 176 -29.69 -4.83 -1.70
C ASP A 176 -28.84 -4.28 -0.56
N LYS A 177 -28.12 -3.16 -0.77
CA LYS A 177 -27.33 -2.49 0.27
C LYS A 177 -28.12 -1.47 1.10
N PHE A 178 -29.24 -0.99 0.63
CA PHE A 178 -29.99 0.11 1.27
C PHE A 178 -31.38 -0.28 1.78
N CYS A 179 -31.80 -1.53 1.57
CA CYS A 179 -33.09 -2.05 2.02
C CYS A 179 -32.93 -3.10 3.13
N LYS A 180 -32.05 -2.86 4.10
CA LYS A 180 -32.00 -3.61 5.35
C LYS A 180 -32.43 -2.73 6.49
#